data_d0262d5a9780bbe5d580dc347e68f32a
#
_entry.id   d0262d5a9780bbe5d580dc347e68f32a
#
_cell.length_a   1.000
_cell.length_b   1.000
_cell.length_c   1.000
_cell.angle_alpha   90.00
_cell.angle_beta   90.00
_cell.angle_gamma   90.00
#
_symmetry.space_group_name_H-M   'P 1'
#
loop_
_entity.id
_entity.type
_entity.pdbx_description
1 polymer ?
#
loop_
_entity_poly.entity_id
_entity_poly.type
_entity_poly.pdbx_seq_one_letter_code
_entity_poly.pdbx_strand_id
1 'polypeptide(L)'
;MCDTMVALAAATADGVTLFAKNSDRPPHERQVLEHVPSRREDVTTTTYLTIPGPDGPTLAVAGSRPTWMWGMEHGVNEAGVAVGNEMIFTTDDPRQAPAALTGMDLVRLALERSGTADEGVATITGLIERHGQGGSGHDHDDVPYWSSFLVADPTTAWVVETSGRTWEAEEVTATRAISNRTTIPAFDALHRAARQATGPFVDPRWEACTGALGERPVTEAGLRRHLRRHVGGDEGWTVCMHVDGLEATTASVVAALPPDRPPVARLLLGSPCRSVYVPLRVGEAFRSPDPERFAALTDDDRPALAALEAELDAALAAHDGPGWNDEALRRVDTALTAMGR
;
A
#
# COMPACT_ATOMS: atom_id res chain seq x y z
N MET A 1 -9.75 3.06 6.01
CA MET A 1 -9.17 4.39 5.61
C MET A 1 -7.73 4.17 5.22
N CYS A 2 -7.07 5.05 4.44
CA CYS A 2 -5.65 4.84 4.04
C CYS A 2 -5.01 6.16 3.61
N ASP A 3 -3.68 6.20 3.58
CA ASP A 3 -2.91 7.35 3.08
C ASP A 3 -1.72 6.82 2.26
N THR A 4 -1.57 7.26 0.99
CA THR A 4 -0.46 6.88 0.12
C THR A 4 0.30 8.10 -0.37
N MET A 5 1.63 7.98 -0.45
CA MET A 5 2.55 9.05 -0.81
C MET A 5 3.58 8.58 -1.83
N VAL A 6 3.98 9.47 -2.73
CA VAL A 6 5.11 9.27 -3.63
C VAL A 6 5.98 10.52 -3.68
N ALA A 7 7.28 10.31 -3.78
CA ALA A 7 8.27 11.33 -4.11
C ALA A 7 9.15 10.80 -5.25
N LEU A 8 9.08 11.45 -6.41
CA LEU A 8 9.93 11.10 -7.55
C LEU A 8 11.41 11.43 -7.26
N ALA A 9 12.30 10.79 -7.95
CA ALA A 9 13.76 10.85 -7.76
C ALA A 9 14.30 12.28 -7.57
N ALA A 10 13.83 13.25 -8.33
CA ALA A 10 14.26 14.65 -8.22
C ALA A 10 13.86 15.34 -6.90
N ALA A 11 12.92 14.77 -6.15
CA ALA A 11 12.44 15.31 -4.87
C ALA A 11 13.07 14.62 -3.66
N THR A 12 13.81 13.53 -3.86
CA THR A 12 14.39 12.69 -2.79
C THR A 12 15.86 12.99 -2.55
N ALA A 13 16.36 12.58 -1.39
CA ALA A 13 17.77 12.80 -1.02
C ALA A 13 18.74 11.96 -1.84
N ASP A 14 18.35 10.72 -2.15
CA ASP A 14 19.22 9.72 -2.80
C ASP A 14 18.99 9.60 -4.31
N GLY A 15 18.14 10.46 -4.89
CA GLY A 15 17.81 10.42 -6.31
C GLY A 15 17.07 9.14 -6.73
N VAL A 16 16.33 8.52 -5.80
CA VAL A 16 15.52 7.32 -6.03
C VAL A 16 14.06 7.62 -5.71
N THR A 17 13.15 7.21 -6.56
CA THR A 17 11.70 7.35 -6.30
C THR A 17 11.33 6.57 -5.05
N LEU A 18 10.57 7.23 -4.15
CA LEU A 18 10.07 6.65 -2.90
C LEU A 18 8.56 6.55 -2.94
N PHE A 19 8.04 5.40 -2.55
CA PHE A 19 6.61 5.11 -2.38
C PHE A 19 6.34 4.75 -0.92
N ALA A 20 5.22 5.24 -0.34
CA ALA A 20 4.88 4.96 1.04
C ALA A 20 3.37 4.91 1.25
N LYS A 21 2.88 3.98 2.09
CA LYS A 21 1.44 3.83 2.38
C LYS A 21 1.20 3.28 3.79
N ASN A 22 0.19 3.83 4.46
CA ASN A 22 -0.52 3.19 5.56
C ASN A 22 -1.83 2.58 5.04
N SER A 23 -2.11 1.36 5.46
CA SER A 23 -3.36 0.65 5.18
C SER A 23 -4.16 0.51 6.47
N ASP A 24 -5.31 1.16 6.51
CA ASP A 24 -6.18 1.20 7.66
C ASP A 24 -7.40 0.30 7.41
N ARG A 25 -7.71 -0.54 8.39
CA ARG A 25 -8.81 -1.51 8.34
C ARG A 25 -9.39 -1.72 9.74
N PRO A 26 -10.58 -2.32 9.86
CA PRO A 26 -11.07 -2.79 11.15
C PRO A 26 -9.99 -3.62 11.87
N PRO A 27 -9.74 -3.40 13.17
CA PRO A 27 -8.61 -4.01 13.87
C PRO A 27 -8.62 -5.56 13.89
N HIS A 28 -9.76 -6.19 13.65
CA HIS A 28 -9.89 -7.64 13.53
C HIS A 28 -9.50 -8.18 12.15
N GLU A 29 -9.47 -7.35 11.11
CA GLU A 29 -9.03 -7.74 9.78
C GLU A 29 -7.50 -7.74 9.68
N ARG A 30 -6.89 -8.85 10.08
CA ARG A 30 -5.45 -9.03 10.01
C ARG A 30 -4.95 -9.00 8.57
N GLN A 31 -3.78 -8.40 8.38
CA GLN A 31 -3.05 -8.47 7.12
C GLN A 31 -1.88 -9.43 7.24
N VAL A 32 -1.48 -10.02 6.13
CA VAL A 32 -0.28 -10.84 5.99
C VAL A 32 0.64 -10.22 4.95
N LEU A 33 1.95 -10.38 5.13
CA LEU A 33 2.91 -10.12 4.06
C LEU A 33 2.87 -11.29 3.09
N GLU A 34 2.89 -11.00 1.81
CA GLU A 34 2.85 -12.05 0.79
C GLU A 34 3.92 -11.81 -0.27
N HIS A 35 4.65 -12.88 -0.57
CA HIS A 35 5.45 -13.00 -1.78
C HIS A 35 4.67 -13.83 -2.79
N VAL A 36 4.35 -13.22 -3.92
CA VAL A 36 3.73 -13.91 -5.05
C VAL A 36 4.80 -14.15 -6.11
N PRO A 37 5.18 -15.39 -6.39
CA PRO A 37 6.19 -15.65 -7.42
C PRO A 37 5.66 -15.40 -8.83
N SER A 38 6.55 -15.08 -9.75
CA SER A 38 6.25 -15.08 -11.19
C SER A 38 5.72 -16.46 -11.62
N ARG A 39 4.63 -16.45 -12.38
CA ARG A 39 3.98 -17.66 -12.86
C ARG A 39 3.30 -17.45 -14.21
N ARG A 40 2.97 -18.52 -14.91
CA ARG A 40 2.08 -18.53 -16.07
C ARG A 40 0.74 -19.09 -15.66
N GLU A 41 -0.32 -18.44 -16.07
CA GLU A 41 -1.68 -18.88 -15.79
C GLU A 41 -2.61 -18.47 -16.93
N ASP A 42 -3.50 -19.37 -17.35
CA ASP A 42 -4.50 -19.07 -18.39
C ASP A 42 -5.67 -18.27 -17.85
N VAL A 43 -5.93 -18.41 -16.56
CA VAL A 43 -6.99 -17.71 -15.83
C VAL A 43 -6.51 -17.26 -14.46
N THR A 44 -6.98 -16.10 -14.01
CA THR A 44 -6.77 -15.56 -12.66
C THR A 44 -8.09 -15.55 -11.92
N THR A 45 -8.17 -16.23 -10.78
CA THR A 45 -9.32 -16.13 -9.87
C THR A 45 -9.02 -15.10 -8.80
N THR A 46 -9.78 -14.00 -8.84
CA THR A 46 -9.69 -12.88 -7.90
C THR A 46 -10.68 -13.08 -6.74
N THR A 47 -10.91 -12.06 -5.94
CA THR A 47 -11.83 -12.15 -4.80
C THR A 47 -13.25 -12.58 -5.21
N TYR A 48 -13.77 -12.04 -6.30
CA TYR A 48 -15.16 -12.30 -6.75
C TYR A 48 -15.27 -12.81 -8.19
N LEU A 49 -14.24 -12.69 -9.02
CA LEU A 49 -14.27 -13.03 -10.44
C LEU A 49 -13.16 -14.01 -10.82
N THR A 50 -13.43 -14.76 -11.90
CA THR A 50 -12.38 -15.41 -12.67
C THR A 50 -12.26 -14.69 -14.02
N ILE A 51 -11.08 -14.22 -14.34
CA ILE A 51 -10.78 -13.44 -15.54
C ILE A 51 -9.65 -14.12 -16.35
N PRO A 52 -9.47 -13.79 -17.64
CA PRO A 52 -8.32 -14.31 -18.40
C PRO A 52 -6.99 -13.93 -17.73
N GLY A 53 -6.06 -14.87 -17.73
CA GLY A 53 -4.68 -14.62 -17.33
C GLY A 53 -3.97 -13.65 -18.30
N PRO A 54 -2.75 -13.20 -17.98
CA PRO A 54 -1.95 -12.38 -18.90
C PRO A 54 -1.39 -13.21 -20.05
N ASP A 55 -1.05 -12.57 -21.16
CA ASP A 55 -0.43 -13.22 -22.33
C ASP A 55 0.98 -13.79 -22.04
N GLY A 56 1.63 -13.31 -20.99
CA GLY A 56 2.97 -13.71 -20.57
C GLY A 56 3.00 -14.23 -19.11
N PRO A 57 4.21 -14.45 -18.56
CA PRO A 57 4.35 -14.69 -17.13
C PRO A 57 4.00 -13.44 -16.35
N THR A 58 3.42 -13.61 -15.17
CA THR A 58 3.26 -12.54 -14.18
C THR A 58 4.62 -12.12 -13.63
N LEU A 59 4.70 -10.93 -13.07
CA LEU A 59 5.87 -10.48 -12.29
C LEU A 59 5.78 -10.97 -10.85
N ALA A 60 6.92 -11.19 -10.21
CA ALA A 60 6.97 -11.48 -8.79
C ALA A 60 6.64 -10.22 -7.97
N VAL A 61 5.85 -10.37 -6.91
CA VAL A 61 5.32 -9.28 -6.08
C VAL A 61 5.63 -9.52 -4.61
N ALA A 62 5.96 -8.45 -3.89
CA ALA A 62 5.98 -8.40 -2.43
C ALA A 62 5.00 -7.32 -1.94
N GLY A 63 4.09 -7.65 -1.02
CA GLY A 63 3.08 -6.72 -0.54
C GLY A 63 2.35 -7.20 0.70
N SER A 64 1.27 -6.51 1.05
CA SER A 64 0.36 -6.95 2.10
C SER A 64 -1.07 -7.08 1.61
N ARG A 65 -1.80 -8.00 2.23
CA ARG A 65 -3.22 -8.21 1.98
C ARG A 65 -3.97 -8.63 3.24
N PRO A 66 -5.27 -8.35 3.31
CA PRO A 66 -6.13 -8.99 4.30
C PRO A 66 -6.10 -10.51 4.15
N THR A 67 -6.17 -11.23 5.26
CA THR A 67 -6.07 -12.71 5.26
C THR A 67 -7.15 -13.39 4.42
N TRP A 68 -8.33 -12.79 4.33
CA TRP A 68 -9.50 -13.36 3.70
C TRP A 68 -9.62 -13.12 2.18
N MET A 69 -8.93 -12.09 1.63
CA MET A 69 -9.09 -11.74 0.23
C MET A 69 -7.88 -12.12 -0.63
N TRP A 70 -8.10 -12.21 -1.95
CA TRP A 70 -7.04 -12.48 -2.92
C TRP A 70 -6.21 -11.22 -3.22
N GLY A 71 -6.87 -10.06 -3.29
CA GLY A 71 -6.25 -8.78 -3.63
C GLY A 71 -5.29 -8.25 -2.58
N MET A 72 -4.48 -7.24 -2.93
CA MET A 72 -3.49 -6.59 -2.06
C MET A 72 -3.84 -5.15 -1.76
N GLU A 73 -3.58 -4.69 -0.53
CA GLU A 73 -3.70 -3.29 -0.13
C GLU A 73 -2.62 -2.42 -0.76
N HIS A 74 -1.43 -2.96 -0.84
CA HIS A 74 -0.26 -2.37 -1.48
C HIS A 74 0.80 -3.42 -1.78
N GLY A 75 1.69 -3.10 -2.68
CA GLY A 75 2.84 -3.95 -2.98
C GLY A 75 3.82 -3.29 -3.94
N VAL A 76 4.90 -4.02 -4.18
CA VAL A 76 5.94 -3.68 -5.15
C VAL A 76 6.28 -4.92 -5.94
N ASN A 77 6.46 -4.82 -7.26
CA ASN A 77 6.89 -5.93 -8.10
C ASN A 77 8.39 -5.90 -8.40
N GLU A 78 8.89 -6.98 -8.96
CA GLU A 78 10.31 -7.13 -9.29
C GLU A 78 10.83 -6.16 -10.37
N ALA A 79 9.95 -5.56 -11.18
CA ALA A 79 10.29 -4.52 -12.13
C ALA A 79 10.37 -3.12 -11.51
N GLY A 80 10.02 -2.97 -10.23
CA GLY A 80 10.05 -1.69 -9.53
C GLY A 80 8.75 -0.90 -9.60
N VAL A 81 7.63 -1.50 -10.02
CA VAL A 81 6.32 -0.85 -9.95
C VAL A 81 5.75 -1.04 -8.54
N ALA A 82 5.31 0.06 -7.93
CA ALA A 82 4.61 0.10 -6.65
C ALA A 82 3.18 0.58 -6.85
N VAL A 83 2.20 -0.07 -6.20
CA VAL A 83 0.78 0.29 -6.27
C VAL A 83 0.15 0.21 -4.89
N GLY A 84 -0.71 1.18 -4.58
CA GLY A 84 -1.60 1.18 -3.43
C GLY A 84 -2.92 1.84 -3.78
N ASN A 85 -3.98 1.51 -3.04
CA ASN A 85 -5.30 2.10 -3.24
C ASN A 85 -5.88 2.68 -1.96
N GLU A 86 -6.83 3.60 -2.12
CA GLU A 86 -7.68 4.14 -1.07
C GLU A 86 -9.16 4.00 -1.46
N MET A 87 -10.00 3.77 -0.47
CA MET A 87 -11.43 3.93 -0.60
C MET A 87 -11.77 5.40 -0.85
N ILE A 88 -12.56 5.68 -1.90
CA ILE A 88 -13.10 7.01 -2.17
C ILE A 88 -14.62 6.98 -2.31
N PHE A 89 -15.23 8.13 -2.10
CA PHE A 89 -16.66 8.32 -2.19
C PHE A 89 -17.00 9.25 -3.35
N THR A 90 -17.81 8.75 -4.29
CA THR A 90 -18.24 9.52 -5.47
C THR A 90 -19.75 9.59 -5.56
N THR A 91 -20.28 10.28 -6.58
CA THR A 91 -21.72 10.41 -6.80
C THR A 91 -22.40 9.07 -7.14
N ASP A 92 -21.66 8.11 -7.72
CA ASP A 92 -22.18 6.79 -8.01
C ASP A 92 -22.16 5.93 -6.73
N ASP A 93 -23.30 5.31 -6.41
CA ASP A 93 -23.41 4.44 -5.24
C ASP A 93 -22.85 3.04 -5.57
N PRO A 94 -21.72 2.64 -4.95
CA PRO A 94 -21.09 1.34 -5.22
C PRO A 94 -21.97 0.14 -4.85
N ARG A 95 -22.98 0.32 -3.97
CA ARG A 95 -23.95 -0.74 -3.63
C ARG A 95 -24.89 -1.12 -4.78
N GLN A 96 -24.95 -0.28 -5.83
CA GLN A 96 -25.72 -0.58 -7.04
C GLN A 96 -24.91 -1.42 -8.05
N ALA A 97 -23.59 -1.55 -7.86
CA ALA A 97 -22.75 -2.36 -8.73
C ALA A 97 -22.78 -3.84 -8.30
N PRO A 98 -22.80 -4.78 -9.26
CA PRO A 98 -22.60 -6.19 -8.93
C PRO A 98 -21.18 -6.43 -8.39
N ALA A 99 -20.99 -7.52 -7.65
CA ALA A 99 -19.67 -7.96 -7.27
C ALA A 99 -18.78 -8.16 -8.52
N ALA A 100 -17.61 -7.56 -8.50
CA ALA A 100 -16.65 -7.52 -9.60
C ALA A 100 -15.23 -7.45 -9.06
N LEU A 101 -14.30 -6.70 -9.69
CA LEU A 101 -12.95 -6.50 -9.15
C LEU A 101 -13.00 -5.49 -8.00
N THR A 102 -12.41 -5.84 -6.88
CA THR A 102 -12.16 -4.88 -5.79
C THR A 102 -10.97 -3.99 -6.12
N GLY A 103 -10.82 -2.86 -5.40
CA GLY A 103 -9.61 -2.03 -5.52
C GLY A 103 -8.34 -2.83 -5.23
N MET A 104 -8.38 -3.73 -4.24
CA MET A 104 -7.27 -4.59 -3.87
C MET A 104 -6.95 -5.63 -4.95
N ASP A 105 -7.97 -6.17 -5.65
CA ASP A 105 -7.74 -7.05 -6.81
C ASP A 105 -7.01 -6.29 -7.93
N LEU A 106 -7.41 -5.04 -8.19
CA LEU A 106 -6.79 -4.18 -9.19
C LEU A 106 -5.35 -3.81 -8.83
N VAL A 107 -5.04 -3.57 -7.55
CA VAL A 107 -3.65 -3.39 -7.07
C VAL A 107 -2.81 -4.61 -7.41
N ARG A 108 -3.25 -5.81 -7.02
CA ARG A 108 -2.49 -7.05 -7.28
C ARG A 108 -2.36 -7.34 -8.77
N LEU A 109 -3.43 -7.18 -9.55
CA LEU A 109 -3.40 -7.40 -11.00
C LEU A 109 -2.45 -6.43 -11.71
N ALA A 110 -2.41 -5.14 -11.32
CA ALA A 110 -1.48 -4.18 -11.85
C ALA A 110 -0.03 -4.56 -11.52
N LEU A 111 0.26 -4.95 -10.27
CA LEU A 111 1.58 -5.41 -9.87
C LEU A 111 2.04 -6.66 -10.62
N GLU A 112 1.15 -7.63 -10.81
CA GLU A 112 1.47 -8.88 -11.50
C GLU A 112 1.66 -8.73 -13.03
N ARG A 113 1.10 -7.64 -13.64
CA ARG A 113 0.98 -7.50 -15.11
C ARG A 113 1.68 -6.31 -15.73
N SER A 114 2.37 -5.48 -14.94
CA SER A 114 2.90 -4.20 -15.42
C SER A 114 4.38 -4.02 -15.08
N GLY A 115 5.19 -3.73 -16.09
CA GLY A 115 6.62 -3.45 -15.92
C GLY A 115 6.93 -1.97 -15.71
N THR A 116 5.94 -1.08 -15.91
CA THR A 116 6.04 0.38 -15.73
C THR A 116 4.79 0.94 -15.06
N ALA A 117 4.86 2.17 -14.55
CA ALA A 117 3.69 2.86 -13.99
C ALA A 117 2.61 3.09 -15.05
N ASP A 118 2.99 3.43 -16.28
CA ASP A 118 2.07 3.62 -17.42
C ASP A 118 1.30 2.33 -17.74
N GLU A 119 1.99 1.20 -17.78
CA GLU A 119 1.34 -0.12 -17.94
C GLU A 119 0.43 -0.44 -16.77
N GLY A 120 0.80 -0.03 -15.54
CA GLY A 120 -0.03 -0.17 -14.34
C GLY A 120 -1.35 0.58 -14.45
N VAL A 121 -1.31 1.82 -14.89
CA VAL A 121 -2.51 2.63 -15.18
C VAL A 121 -3.35 1.97 -16.26
N ALA A 122 -2.75 1.57 -17.39
CA ALA A 122 -3.45 0.92 -18.49
C ALA A 122 -4.09 -0.42 -18.07
N THR A 123 -3.42 -1.17 -17.19
CA THR A 123 -3.94 -2.43 -16.63
C THR A 123 -5.16 -2.17 -15.75
N ILE A 124 -5.07 -1.23 -14.78
CA ILE A 124 -6.18 -0.88 -13.88
C ILE A 124 -7.38 -0.42 -14.69
N THR A 125 -7.19 0.57 -15.55
CA THR A 125 -8.30 1.21 -16.30
C THR A 125 -8.93 0.24 -17.30
N GLY A 126 -8.12 -0.52 -18.03
CA GLY A 126 -8.62 -1.53 -18.97
C GLY A 126 -9.36 -2.69 -18.30
N LEU A 127 -8.99 -3.07 -17.07
CA LEU A 127 -9.73 -4.07 -16.28
C LEU A 127 -11.05 -3.51 -15.76
N ILE A 128 -11.07 -2.26 -15.31
CA ILE A 128 -12.31 -1.56 -14.89
C ILE A 128 -13.29 -1.46 -16.05
N GLU A 129 -12.84 -1.07 -17.22
CA GLU A 129 -13.70 -0.96 -18.42
C GLU A 129 -14.29 -2.32 -18.83
N ARG A 130 -13.49 -3.38 -18.77
CA ARG A 130 -13.93 -4.73 -19.19
C ARG A 130 -14.79 -5.44 -18.14
N HIS A 131 -14.36 -5.43 -16.90
CA HIS A 131 -14.93 -6.26 -15.84
C HIS A 131 -15.72 -5.46 -14.81
N GLY A 132 -15.48 -4.17 -14.67
CA GLY A 132 -16.08 -3.31 -13.64
C GLY A 132 -15.40 -3.44 -12.29
N GLN A 133 -15.84 -2.62 -11.36
CA GLN A 133 -15.52 -2.68 -9.95
C GLN A 133 -16.74 -3.01 -9.13
N GLY A 134 -16.60 -3.67 -7.98
CA GLY A 134 -17.71 -3.96 -7.06
C GLY A 134 -17.40 -5.09 -6.09
N GLY A 135 -18.34 -5.31 -5.19
CA GLY A 135 -18.18 -6.26 -4.10
C GLY A 135 -17.61 -5.61 -2.83
N SER A 136 -17.79 -6.27 -1.70
CA SER A 136 -17.31 -5.76 -0.41
C SER A 136 -15.79 -5.73 -0.36
N GLY A 137 -15.25 -4.67 0.19
CA GLY A 137 -13.84 -4.57 0.55
C GLY A 137 -13.56 -4.97 2.00
N HIS A 138 -14.57 -5.40 2.79
CA HIS A 138 -14.48 -5.84 4.17
C HIS A 138 -14.99 -7.27 4.36
N ASP A 139 -14.44 -7.99 5.35
CA ASP A 139 -14.71 -9.42 5.56
C ASP A 139 -16.16 -9.69 6.03
N HIS A 140 -16.63 -8.97 7.02
CA HIS A 140 -17.91 -9.26 7.69
C HIS A 140 -19.02 -8.27 7.36
N ASP A 141 -18.71 -7.17 6.68
CA ASP A 141 -19.63 -6.11 6.34
C ASP A 141 -19.78 -5.99 4.83
N ASP A 142 -20.98 -5.73 4.36
CA ASP A 142 -21.20 -5.38 2.94
C ASP A 142 -20.88 -3.89 2.71
N VAL A 143 -19.58 -3.61 2.55
CA VAL A 143 -19.04 -2.27 2.34
C VAL A 143 -18.34 -2.19 0.97
N PRO A 144 -19.10 -2.12 -0.12
CA PRO A 144 -18.54 -1.82 -1.43
C PRO A 144 -18.11 -0.36 -1.51
N TYR A 145 -17.02 -0.08 -2.26
CA TYR A 145 -16.52 1.27 -2.48
C TYR A 145 -15.76 1.37 -3.80
N TRP A 146 -15.61 2.59 -4.28
CA TRP A 146 -14.71 2.90 -5.38
C TRP A 146 -13.32 3.20 -4.86
N SER A 147 -12.33 3.08 -5.73
CA SER A 147 -10.93 3.28 -5.33
C SER A 147 -10.28 4.43 -6.08
N SER A 148 -9.38 5.12 -5.41
CA SER A 148 -8.26 5.81 -6.03
C SER A 148 -7.01 4.94 -5.91
N PHE A 149 -6.07 5.14 -6.84
CA PHE A 149 -4.80 4.42 -6.88
C PHE A 149 -3.65 5.40 -7.02
N LEU A 150 -2.54 5.10 -6.37
CA LEU A 150 -1.25 5.69 -6.68
C LEU A 150 -0.36 4.58 -7.24
N VAL A 151 0.09 4.78 -8.48
CA VAL A 151 0.94 3.86 -9.23
C VAL A 151 2.27 4.56 -9.47
N ALA A 152 3.39 3.95 -9.12
CA ALA A 152 4.71 4.54 -9.28
C ALA A 152 5.72 3.51 -9.79
N ASP A 153 6.70 3.97 -10.55
CA ASP A 153 7.90 3.24 -10.92
C ASP A 153 9.17 4.08 -10.62
N PRO A 154 10.39 3.64 -10.99
CA PRO A 154 11.60 4.43 -10.77
C PRO A 154 11.58 5.87 -11.33
N THR A 155 10.77 6.15 -12.34
CA THR A 155 10.81 7.40 -13.14
C THR A 155 9.51 8.18 -13.14
N THR A 156 8.38 7.51 -13.03
CA THR A 156 7.05 8.07 -13.28
C THR A 156 6.10 7.66 -12.16
N ALA A 157 5.10 8.48 -11.88
CA ALA A 157 4.00 8.11 -11.00
C ALA A 157 2.68 8.75 -11.47
N TRP A 158 1.57 8.07 -11.15
CA TRP A 158 0.22 8.46 -11.54
C TRP A 158 -0.74 8.32 -10.37
N VAL A 159 -1.72 9.22 -10.31
CA VAL A 159 -2.95 9.03 -9.53
C VAL A 159 -4.05 8.62 -10.49
N VAL A 160 -4.81 7.59 -10.15
CA VAL A 160 -6.02 7.16 -10.87
C VAL A 160 -7.19 7.23 -9.92
N GLU A 161 -8.24 7.96 -10.26
CA GLU A 161 -9.48 8.05 -9.49
C GLU A 161 -10.63 7.44 -10.28
N THR A 162 -11.52 6.71 -9.61
CA THR A 162 -12.54 5.90 -10.28
C THR A 162 -13.94 6.09 -9.69
N SER A 163 -14.97 5.95 -10.54
CA SER A 163 -16.38 5.89 -10.15
C SER A 163 -17.11 4.96 -11.11
N GLY A 164 -17.56 3.81 -10.63
CA GLY A 164 -18.14 2.78 -11.50
C GLY A 164 -17.12 2.29 -12.54
N ARG A 165 -17.39 2.57 -13.82
CA ARG A 165 -16.49 2.29 -14.95
C ARG A 165 -15.79 3.54 -15.49
N THR A 166 -16.08 4.70 -14.91
CA THR A 166 -15.44 5.97 -15.25
C THR A 166 -14.17 6.14 -14.44
N TRP A 167 -13.16 6.72 -15.05
CA TRP A 167 -11.88 6.99 -14.40
C TRP A 167 -11.21 8.23 -14.99
N GLU A 168 -10.30 8.81 -14.23
CA GLU A 168 -9.37 9.87 -14.65
C GLU A 168 -7.99 9.54 -14.10
N ALA A 169 -6.94 9.90 -14.83
CA ALA A 169 -5.55 9.71 -14.41
C ALA A 169 -4.77 11.01 -14.51
N GLU A 170 -3.96 11.32 -13.50
CA GLU A 170 -3.10 12.50 -13.43
C GLU A 170 -1.66 12.10 -13.16
N GLU A 171 -0.73 12.54 -14.04
CA GLU A 171 0.70 12.31 -13.85
C GLU A 171 1.27 13.16 -12.73
N VAL A 172 2.11 12.56 -11.89
CA VAL A 172 2.78 13.22 -10.78
C VAL A 172 4.05 13.90 -11.26
N THR A 173 4.18 15.20 -11.00
CA THR A 173 5.35 15.97 -11.48
C THR A 173 6.56 15.93 -10.53
N ALA A 174 6.36 15.72 -9.23
CA ALA A 174 7.44 15.65 -8.24
C ALA A 174 7.06 14.85 -7.00
N THR A 175 5.98 15.23 -6.33
CA THR A 175 5.46 14.57 -5.12
C THR A 175 3.94 14.56 -5.15
N ARG A 176 3.33 13.53 -4.58
CA ARG A 176 1.87 13.43 -4.46
C ARG A 176 1.49 12.64 -3.21
N ALA A 177 0.46 13.11 -2.53
CA ALA A 177 -0.26 12.34 -1.52
C ALA A 177 -1.71 12.14 -1.97
N ILE A 178 -2.25 10.95 -1.72
CA ILE A 178 -3.68 10.65 -1.83
C ILE A 178 -4.19 10.08 -0.50
N SER A 179 -5.47 10.21 -0.27
CA SER A 179 -6.18 9.72 0.90
C SER A 179 -7.61 9.35 0.48
N ASN A 180 -8.55 9.19 1.40
CA ASN A 180 -9.90 8.73 1.13
C ASN A 180 -10.80 9.83 0.52
N ARG A 181 -10.30 10.51 -0.50
CA ARG A 181 -11.01 11.56 -1.22
C ARG A 181 -10.55 11.66 -2.67
N THR A 182 -11.38 12.24 -3.53
CA THR A 182 -10.99 12.66 -4.87
C THR A 182 -10.10 13.91 -4.81
N THR A 183 -9.05 13.94 -5.63
CA THR A 183 -8.03 15.00 -5.65
C THR A 183 -7.65 15.46 -7.05
N ILE A 184 -8.00 14.72 -8.11
CA ILE A 184 -7.85 15.15 -9.50
C ILE A 184 -8.93 16.21 -9.78
N PRO A 185 -8.59 17.48 -10.08
CA PRO A 185 -9.56 18.57 -10.08
C PRO A 185 -10.75 18.36 -11.03
N ALA A 186 -10.50 17.81 -12.22
CA ALA A 186 -11.55 17.55 -13.20
C ALA A 186 -12.50 16.43 -12.72
N PHE A 187 -11.94 15.36 -12.16
CA PHE A 187 -12.71 14.24 -11.62
C PHE A 187 -13.49 14.64 -10.36
N ASP A 188 -12.85 15.36 -9.44
CA ASP A 188 -13.46 15.85 -8.21
C ASP A 188 -14.67 16.75 -8.50
N ALA A 189 -14.57 17.65 -9.49
CA ALA A 189 -15.66 18.55 -9.87
C ALA A 189 -16.91 17.81 -10.40
N LEU A 190 -16.74 16.63 -11.02
CA LEU A 190 -17.83 15.86 -11.63
C LEU A 190 -18.36 14.76 -10.72
N HIS A 191 -17.49 14.16 -9.89
CA HIS A 191 -17.79 12.91 -9.21
C HIS A 191 -17.75 12.98 -7.69
N ARG A 192 -17.38 14.13 -7.09
CA ARG A 192 -17.33 14.26 -5.62
C ARG A 192 -18.71 14.01 -5.01
N ALA A 193 -18.80 13.02 -4.12
CA ALA A 193 -20.01 12.79 -3.35
C ALA A 193 -20.25 13.91 -2.33
N ALA A 194 -21.51 14.35 -2.18
CA ALA A 194 -21.89 15.32 -1.16
C ALA A 194 -21.59 14.84 0.28
N ARG A 195 -21.50 13.51 0.47
CA ARG A 195 -21.14 12.83 1.72
C ARG A 195 -19.71 12.31 1.70
N GLN A 196 -18.86 12.82 0.82
CA GLN A 196 -17.44 12.44 0.91
C GLN A 196 -16.97 12.70 2.34
N ALA A 197 -16.28 11.74 2.93
CA ALA A 197 -15.71 11.86 4.28
C ALA A 197 -14.55 12.87 4.26
N THR A 198 -14.90 14.13 3.99
CA THR A 198 -14.03 15.30 4.03
C THR A 198 -14.11 15.95 5.40
N GLY A 199 -13.30 16.94 5.67
CA GLY A 199 -13.26 17.58 6.97
C GLY A 199 -12.44 16.76 7.97
N PRO A 200 -12.89 16.54 9.21
CA PRO A 200 -12.03 16.11 10.30
C PRO A 200 -11.39 14.71 10.11
N PHE A 201 -11.91 13.88 9.20
CA PHE A 201 -11.45 12.49 9.09
C PHE A 201 -10.48 12.24 7.92
N VAL A 202 -10.50 13.05 6.87
CA VAL A 202 -9.74 12.82 5.66
C VAL A 202 -8.80 13.99 5.32
N ASP A 203 -9.33 15.20 5.22
CA ASP A 203 -8.58 16.37 4.75
C ASP A 203 -7.34 16.64 5.62
N PRO A 204 -7.40 16.60 6.97
CA PRO A 204 -6.22 16.85 7.81
C PRO A 204 -5.12 15.79 7.62
N ARG A 205 -5.46 14.54 7.34
CA ARG A 205 -4.46 13.48 7.05
C ARG A 205 -3.82 13.70 5.69
N TRP A 206 -4.62 13.97 4.67
CA TRP A 206 -4.12 14.33 3.34
C TRP A 206 -3.21 15.56 3.37
N GLU A 207 -3.59 16.62 4.11
CA GLU A 207 -2.77 17.81 4.30
C GLU A 207 -1.47 17.50 5.04
N ALA A 208 -1.51 16.68 6.09
CA ALA A 208 -0.32 16.25 6.84
C ALA A 208 0.66 15.46 5.96
N CYS A 209 0.16 14.54 5.12
CA CYS A 209 0.97 13.78 4.16
C CYS A 209 1.56 14.70 3.07
N THR A 210 0.75 15.63 2.54
CA THR A 210 1.22 16.63 1.55
C THR A 210 2.28 17.54 2.16
N GLY A 211 2.10 17.99 3.41
CA GLY A 211 3.07 18.77 4.15
C GLY A 211 4.39 18.06 4.36
N ALA A 212 4.34 16.77 4.73
CA ALA A 212 5.54 15.95 4.90
C ALA A 212 6.35 15.79 3.59
N LEU A 213 5.68 15.68 2.46
CA LEU A 213 6.31 15.66 1.14
C LEU A 213 6.87 17.03 0.71
N GLY A 214 6.43 18.10 1.35
CA GLY A 214 6.96 19.46 1.17
C GLY A 214 8.31 19.67 1.87
N GLU A 215 8.65 18.87 2.89
CA GLU A 215 9.92 18.89 3.60
C GLU A 215 11.00 18.21 2.74
N ARG A 216 11.69 18.96 1.88
CA ARG A 216 12.65 18.43 0.91
C ARG A 216 14.10 18.63 1.38
N PRO A 217 15.01 17.70 0.97
CA PRO A 217 14.75 16.50 0.19
C PRO A 217 14.01 15.43 1.00
N VAL A 218 13.06 14.73 0.35
CA VAL A 218 12.33 13.62 0.96
C VAL A 218 13.30 12.45 1.20
N THR A 219 13.20 11.83 2.36
CA THR A 219 14.00 10.64 2.71
C THR A 219 13.12 9.48 3.12
N GLU A 220 13.60 8.27 2.89
CA GLU A 220 12.92 7.05 3.33
C GLU A 220 12.68 7.06 4.85
N ALA A 221 13.69 7.43 5.64
CA ALA A 221 13.55 7.57 7.09
C ALA A 221 12.53 8.64 7.50
N GLY A 222 12.44 9.72 6.73
CA GLY A 222 11.41 10.77 6.90
C GLY A 222 10.01 10.23 6.69
N LEU A 223 9.79 9.45 5.62
CA LEU A 223 8.51 8.80 5.34
C LEU A 223 8.13 7.78 6.42
N ARG A 224 9.05 6.88 6.83
CA ARG A 224 8.81 5.94 7.93
C ARG A 224 8.43 6.67 9.22
N ARG A 225 9.12 7.77 9.54
CA ARG A 225 8.79 8.60 10.71
C ARG A 225 7.42 9.25 10.59
N HIS A 226 7.06 9.78 9.40
CA HIS A 226 5.76 10.40 9.17
C HIS A 226 4.62 9.39 9.33
N LEU A 227 4.72 8.23 8.71
CA LEU A 227 3.69 7.16 8.79
C LEU A 227 3.44 6.65 10.21
N ARG A 228 4.37 6.89 11.14
CA ARG A 228 4.23 6.56 12.58
C ARG A 228 3.54 7.65 13.41
N ARG A 229 3.29 8.83 12.82
CA ARG A 229 2.80 9.99 13.59
C ARG A 229 1.28 9.97 13.76
N HIS A 230 0.85 10.36 14.95
CA HIS A 230 -0.56 10.60 15.25
C HIS A 230 -0.87 12.09 14.93
N VAL A 231 -0.90 12.41 13.64
CA VAL A 231 -1.15 13.74 13.07
C VAL A 231 -2.20 13.67 11.98
N GLY A 232 -2.79 14.81 11.65
CA GLY A 232 -3.78 14.91 10.59
C GLY A 232 -5.19 14.53 11.03
N GLY A 233 -5.55 14.82 12.27
CA GLY A 233 -6.89 14.61 12.82
C GLY A 233 -6.89 14.37 14.31
N ASP A 234 -8.08 14.17 14.85
CA ASP A 234 -8.34 13.98 16.28
C ASP A 234 -8.94 12.57 16.54
N GLU A 235 -9.05 12.21 17.81
CA GLU A 235 -9.73 10.98 18.28
C GLU A 235 -9.27 9.68 17.57
N GLY A 236 -7.99 9.62 17.18
CA GLY A 236 -7.42 8.44 16.50
C GLY A 236 -7.53 8.45 14.97
N TRP A 237 -8.28 9.37 14.36
CA TRP A 237 -8.37 9.57 12.90
C TRP A 237 -7.13 10.28 12.35
N THR A 238 -5.97 9.67 12.55
CA THR A 238 -4.65 10.23 12.23
C THR A 238 -3.93 9.37 11.20
N VAL A 239 -2.78 9.84 10.67
CA VAL A 239 -1.96 9.12 9.69
C VAL A 239 -1.58 7.71 10.19
N CYS A 240 -1.11 7.58 11.44
CA CYS A 240 -1.06 6.28 12.10
C CYS A 240 -2.37 6.12 12.89
N MET A 241 -3.31 5.41 12.32
CA MET A 241 -4.70 5.38 12.78
C MET A 241 -4.94 4.47 13.98
N HIS A 242 -5.75 4.96 14.93
CA HIS A 242 -6.14 4.24 16.15
C HIS A 242 -7.53 4.69 16.61
N VAL A 243 -8.56 4.36 15.86
CA VAL A 243 -9.95 4.62 16.24
C VAL A 243 -10.49 3.37 16.92
N ASP A 244 -10.71 3.46 18.23
CA ASP A 244 -11.01 2.32 19.08
C ASP A 244 -12.18 1.48 18.57
N GLY A 245 -11.90 0.19 18.33
CA GLY A 245 -12.87 -0.79 17.86
C GLY A 245 -13.34 -0.60 16.39
N LEU A 246 -12.98 0.49 15.71
CA LEU A 246 -13.48 0.80 14.36
C LEU A 246 -12.40 0.67 13.29
N GLU A 247 -11.31 1.42 13.41
CA GLU A 247 -10.26 1.51 12.37
C GLU A 247 -8.88 1.60 13.02
N ALA A 248 -7.91 0.91 12.44
CA ALA A 248 -6.50 1.01 12.80
C ALA A 248 -5.62 0.83 11.59
N THR A 249 -4.43 1.42 11.59
CA THR A 249 -3.41 1.03 10.64
C THR A 249 -2.96 -0.39 10.94
N THR A 250 -3.18 -1.31 10.01
CA THR A 250 -2.93 -2.75 10.15
C THR A 250 -1.76 -3.27 9.31
N ALA A 251 -1.31 -2.46 8.36
CA ALA A 251 -0.08 -2.69 7.60
C ALA A 251 0.45 -1.36 7.04
N SER A 252 1.75 -1.34 6.72
CA SER A 252 2.40 -0.19 6.10
C SER A 252 3.52 -0.62 5.18
N VAL A 253 3.87 0.25 4.22
CA VAL A 253 5.02 0.08 3.33
C VAL A 253 5.77 1.38 3.15
N VAL A 254 7.10 1.31 3.08
CA VAL A 254 7.96 2.33 2.49
C VAL A 254 8.93 1.62 1.54
N ALA A 255 8.89 1.98 0.26
CA ALA A 255 9.69 1.34 -0.77
C ALA A 255 10.57 2.34 -1.51
N ALA A 256 11.80 1.94 -1.75
CA ALA A 256 12.72 2.61 -2.67
C ALA A 256 12.68 1.89 -4.02
N LEU A 257 12.45 2.63 -5.09
CA LEU A 257 12.29 2.14 -6.47
C LEU A 257 13.48 2.57 -7.32
N PRO A 258 14.66 1.95 -7.20
CA PRO A 258 15.83 2.29 -7.98
C PRO A 258 15.69 1.77 -9.42
N PRO A 259 16.24 2.49 -10.44
CA PRO A 259 16.13 2.06 -11.84
C PRO A 259 17.14 0.97 -12.23
N ASP A 260 18.16 0.71 -11.42
CA ASP A 260 19.35 -0.07 -11.77
C ASP A 260 19.57 -1.32 -10.90
N ARG A 261 18.71 -1.57 -9.93
CA ARG A 261 18.79 -2.73 -9.03
C ARG A 261 17.40 -3.12 -8.51
N PRO A 262 17.24 -4.36 -7.98
CA PRO A 262 15.97 -4.77 -7.41
C PRO A 262 15.50 -3.81 -6.30
N PRO A 263 14.19 -3.50 -6.23
CA PRO A 263 13.64 -2.66 -5.20
C PRO A 263 13.70 -3.33 -3.82
N VAL A 264 13.78 -2.50 -2.80
CA VAL A 264 13.61 -2.93 -1.40
C VAL A 264 12.31 -2.34 -0.88
N ALA A 265 11.38 -3.21 -0.50
CA ALA A 265 10.14 -2.84 0.17
C ALA A 265 10.31 -3.06 1.68
N ARG A 266 10.20 -2.00 2.46
CA ARG A 266 10.09 -2.11 3.92
C ARG A 266 8.63 -2.28 4.27
N LEU A 267 8.26 -3.53 4.50
CA LEU A 267 6.90 -3.93 4.83
C LEU A 267 6.75 -4.04 6.35
N LEU A 268 5.57 -3.65 6.84
CA LEU A 268 5.24 -3.66 8.26
C LEU A 268 3.83 -4.23 8.47
N LEU A 269 3.69 -5.11 9.44
CA LEU A 269 2.39 -5.58 9.96
C LEU A 269 2.05 -4.87 11.27
N GLY A 270 0.77 -4.60 11.47
CA GLY A 270 0.25 -3.86 12.63
C GLY A 270 0.41 -2.35 12.50
N SER A 271 0.32 -1.65 13.62
CA SER A 271 0.37 -0.19 13.65
C SER A 271 1.82 0.31 13.59
N PRO A 272 2.17 1.22 12.67
CA PRO A 272 3.56 1.67 12.49
C PRO A 272 4.22 2.25 13.74
N CYS A 273 3.46 2.91 14.62
CA CYS A 273 3.99 3.51 15.84
C CYS A 273 4.45 2.49 16.90
N ARG A 274 4.05 1.22 16.77
CA ARG A 274 4.41 0.13 17.69
C ARG A 274 4.77 -1.16 16.97
N SER A 275 5.33 -1.05 15.76
CA SER A 275 5.80 -2.19 14.97
C SER A 275 7.11 -1.87 14.25
N VAL A 276 7.63 -2.81 13.47
CA VAL A 276 8.92 -2.75 12.80
C VAL A 276 8.76 -2.85 11.29
N TYR A 277 9.46 -2.00 10.55
CA TYR A 277 9.62 -2.14 9.11
C TYR A 277 10.68 -3.18 8.78
N VAL A 278 10.28 -4.25 8.10
CA VAL A 278 11.18 -5.31 7.68
C VAL A 278 11.59 -5.03 6.23
N PRO A 279 12.88 -4.75 5.96
CA PRO A 279 13.35 -4.52 4.60
C PRO A 279 13.44 -5.85 3.84
N LEU A 280 12.61 -6.02 2.81
CA LEU A 280 12.56 -7.20 1.97
C LEU A 280 12.97 -6.84 0.54
N ARG A 281 13.82 -7.65 -0.08
CA ARG A 281 14.17 -7.56 -1.51
C ARG A 281 13.03 -8.13 -2.32
N VAL A 282 12.47 -7.31 -3.21
CA VAL A 282 11.39 -7.74 -4.09
C VAL A 282 11.95 -8.71 -5.14
N GLY A 283 11.22 -9.79 -5.41
CA GLY A 283 11.67 -10.89 -6.27
C GLY A 283 12.36 -12.04 -5.51
N GLU A 284 12.81 -11.81 -4.28
CA GLU A 284 13.32 -12.85 -3.38
C GLU A 284 12.17 -13.44 -2.56
N ALA A 285 12.04 -14.77 -2.56
CA ALA A 285 10.95 -15.44 -1.81
C ALA A 285 11.06 -15.21 -0.30
N PHE A 286 9.92 -15.16 0.36
CA PHE A 286 9.84 -15.16 1.82
C PHE A 286 8.53 -15.80 2.30
N ARG A 287 8.49 -16.17 3.56
CA ARG A 287 7.29 -16.63 4.24
C ARG A 287 6.78 -15.54 5.17
N SER A 288 5.48 -15.23 5.10
CA SER A 288 4.88 -14.26 6.02
C SER A 288 5.13 -14.65 7.49
N PRO A 289 5.57 -13.71 8.31
CA PRO A 289 5.53 -13.92 9.75
C PRO A 289 4.08 -14.00 10.25
N ASP A 290 3.87 -14.58 11.43
CA ASP A 290 2.55 -14.66 12.03
C ASP A 290 2.02 -13.27 12.39
N PRO A 291 0.91 -12.80 11.81
CA PRO A 291 0.38 -11.46 12.06
C PRO A 291 -0.10 -11.26 13.49
N GLU A 292 -0.49 -12.32 14.21
CA GLU A 292 -0.95 -12.21 15.59
C GLU A 292 0.16 -11.75 16.55
N ARG A 293 1.41 -12.10 16.25
CA ARG A 293 2.57 -11.63 17.02
C ARG A 293 2.74 -10.10 16.92
N PHE A 294 2.47 -9.52 15.75
CA PHE A 294 2.52 -8.07 15.54
C PHE A 294 1.31 -7.36 16.17
N ALA A 295 0.15 -7.99 16.15
CA ALA A 295 -1.03 -7.47 16.81
C ALA A 295 -0.89 -7.44 18.35
N ALA A 296 -0.05 -8.29 18.91
CA ALA A 296 0.25 -8.34 20.34
C ALA A 296 1.28 -7.29 20.81
N LEU A 297 1.91 -6.54 19.89
CA LEU A 297 2.89 -5.49 20.21
C LEU A 297 2.24 -4.30 20.91
N THR A 298 2.97 -3.73 21.86
CA THR A 298 2.54 -2.61 22.70
C THR A 298 3.54 -1.45 22.66
N ASP A 299 3.20 -0.35 23.31
CA ASP A 299 4.09 0.80 23.42
C ASP A 299 5.39 0.49 24.17
N ASP A 300 5.38 -0.49 25.09
CA ASP A 300 6.56 -0.92 25.85
C ASP A 300 7.60 -1.63 24.95
N ASP A 301 7.18 -2.18 23.82
CA ASP A 301 8.07 -2.86 22.87
C ASP A 301 8.85 -1.88 21.96
N ARG A 302 8.45 -0.60 21.89
CA ARG A 302 9.02 0.41 20.97
C ARG A 302 10.54 0.52 21.01
N PRO A 303 11.23 0.56 22.15
CA PRO A 303 12.69 0.67 22.15
C PRO A 303 13.39 -0.53 21.52
N ALA A 304 12.87 -1.75 21.77
CA ALA A 304 13.43 -2.97 21.19
C ALA A 304 13.14 -3.04 19.68
N LEU A 305 11.95 -2.63 19.23
CA LEU A 305 11.59 -2.57 17.81
C LEU A 305 12.41 -1.54 17.03
N ALA A 306 12.70 -0.38 17.63
CA ALA A 306 13.56 0.64 17.01
C ALA A 306 15.02 0.13 16.88
N ALA A 307 15.52 -0.58 17.87
CA ALA A 307 16.85 -1.20 17.81
C ALA A 307 16.91 -2.30 16.74
N LEU A 308 15.89 -3.15 16.66
CA LEU A 308 15.77 -4.18 15.62
C LEU A 308 15.73 -3.56 14.21
N GLU A 309 14.97 -2.48 14.00
CA GLU A 309 14.89 -1.81 12.71
C GLU A 309 16.26 -1.25 12.28
N ALA A 310 16.99 -0.62 13.20
CA ALA A 310 18.34 -0.15 12.93
C ALA A 310 19.33 -1.30 12.63
N GLU A 311 19.19 -2.43 13.33
CA GLU A 311 19.97 -3.64 13.06
C GLU A 311 19.66 -4.20 11.67
N LEU A 312 18.39 -4.29 11.29
CA LEU A 312 17.97 -4.78 9.98
C LEU A 312 18.50 -3.89 8.84
N ASP A 313 18.44 -2.56 9.00
CA ASP A 313 18.95 -1.62 8.01
C ASP A 313 20.49 -1.76 7.86
N ALA A 314 21.21 -1.88 8.97
CA ALA A 314 22.68 -2.08 8.95
C ALA A 314 23.06 -3.44 8.35
N ALA A 315 22.31 -4.50 8.69
CA ALA A 315 22.56 -5.84 8.17
C ALA A 315 22.26 -5.94 6.67
N LEU A 316 21.17 -5.31 6.17
CA LEU A 316 20.87 -5.24 4.74
C LEU A 316 22.01 -4.56 3.97
N ALA A 317 22.54 -3.45 4.49
CA ALA A 317 23.63 -2.71 3.86
C ALA A 317 24.94 -3.52 3.77
N ALA A 318 25.14 -4.49 4.65
CA ALA A 318 26.30 -5.37 4.70
C ALA A 318 26.05 -6.73 4.01
N HIS A 319 24.84 -7.03 3.58
CA HIS A 319 24.47 -8.33 3.02
C HIS A 319 24.60 -8.35 1.51
N ASP A 320 25.59 -9.08 1.01
CA ASP A 320 25.79 -9.34 -0.41
C ASP A 320 25.23 -10.73 -0.78
N GLY A 321 24.42 -10.79 -1.84
CA GLY A 321 23.90 -12.05 -2.36
C GLY A 321 22.46 -12.39 -1.94
N PRO A 322 21.96 -13.58 -2.30
CA PRO A 322 20.61 -14.05 -2.02
C PRO A 322 20.42 -14.50 -0.56
N GLY A 323 19.15 -14.70 -0.15
CA GLY A 323 18.80 -15.21 1.17
C GLY A 323 18.59 -14.13 2.23
N TRP A 324 18.59 -12.88 1.81
CA TRP A 324 18.36 -11.76 2.71
C TRP A 324 16.99 -11.82 3.38
N ASN A 325 15.93 -12.13 2.63
CA ASN A 325 14.57 -12.10 3.19
C ASN A 325 14.39 -13.13 4.31
N ASP A 326 14.95 -14.33 4.18
CA ASP A 326 14.95 -15.34 5.24
C ASP A 326 15.77 -14.90 6.46
N GLU A 327 16.90 -14.23 6.23
CA GLU A 327 17.73 -13.69 7.31
C GLU A 327 17.00 -12.59 8.08
N ALA A 328 16.41 -11.63 7.37
CA ALA A 328 15.65 -10.54 7.98
C ALA A 328 14.50 -11.06 8.85
N LEU A 329 13.71 -11.99 8.31
CA LEU A 329 12.56 -12.56 9.02
C LEU A 329 12.97 -13.45 10.19
N ARG A 330 14.10 -14.17 10.12
CA ARG A 330 14.63 -14.89 11.30
C ARG A 330 15.05 -13.93 12.43
N ARG A 331 15.66 -12.78 12.09
CA ARG A 331 16.01 -11.75 13.10
C ARG A 331 14.76 -11.20 13.77
N VAL A 332 13.72 -10.91 12.98
CA VAL A 332 12.40 -10.47 13.48
C VAL A 332 11.81 -11.54 14.41
N ASP A 333 11.76 -12.79 13.98
CA ASP A 333 11.24 -13.91 14.79
C ASP A 333 11.97 -14.07 16.13
N THR A 334 13.30 -14.00 16.09
CA THR A 334 14.15 -14.08 17.29
C THR A 334 13.85 -12.91 18.24
N ALA A 335 13.75 -11.69 17.72
CA ALA A 335 13.49 -10.51 18.55
C ALA A 335 12.08 -10.53 19.16
N LEU A 336 11.04 -10.90 18.38
CA LEU A 336 9.67 -11.05 18.89
C LEU A 336 9.60 -12.13 19.97
N THR A 337 10.31 -13.23 19.80
CA THR A 337 10.39 -14.31 20.81
C THR A 337 11.07 -13.82 22.11
N ALA A 338 12.14 -13.04 21.99
CA ALA A 338 12.82 -12.45 23.16
C ALA A 338 11.94 -11.45 23.92
N MET A 339 11.03 -10.78 23.23
CA MET A 339 10.03 -9.88 23.84
C MET A 339 8.81 -10.62 24.39
N GLY A 340 8.72 -11.96 24.24
CA GLY A 340 7.55 -12.76 24.65
C GLY A 340 6.32 -12.57 23.76
N ARG A 341 6.54 -12.23 22.51
CA ARG A 341 5.52 -11.99 21.48
C ARG A 341 5.47 -13.13 20.47
#